data_c23d14744855d7fea1f786fa61ad38f4
#
_entry.id   c23d14744855d7fea1f786fa61ad38f4
#
_cell.length_a   1.000
_cell.length_b   1.000
_cell.length_c   1.000
_cell.angle_alpha   90.00
_cell.angle_beta   90.00
_cell.angle_gamma   90.00
#
_symmetry.space_group_name_H-M   'P 1'
#
loop_
_entity.id
_entity.type
_entity.pdbx_description
1 polymer ?
#
loop_
_entity_poly.entity_id
_entity_poly.type
_entity_poly.pdbx_seq_one_letter_code
_entity_poly.pdbx_strand_id
1 'polypeptide(L)'
;LQDILIRWRRMQGYDTLWMPGCDHAGIATQIKVEEVLAKEGISRHDLGREKFIERVWEWKAQYGDRITNQLRRLGASCDWERERFTMDEGCSKAVREVFVSLYEKGLIYQGERITNWCPRCNTALSDIEVEHEDSAGKLYHVRYPLQDNPNEFVTVATTRPETILGDTAVAVNPADERYTKLVGRKLVLPMVGRELPIIADEYVDPAFGTGAVKVTPAHDPNDFEMGQRHKLPSIRVIGN
;
A
#
# COMPACT_ATOMS: atom_id res chain seq x y z
N LEU A 1 -7.75 -22.26 -23.23
CA LEU A 1 -6.38 -22.80 -23.08
C LEU A 1 -6.34 -23.89 -21.99
N GLN A 2 -6.81 -23.59 -20.77
CA GLN A 2 -6.83 -24.56 -19.66
C GLN A 2 -7.62 -25.83 -20.02
N ASP A 3 -8.80 -25.71 -20.64
CA ASP A 3 -9.64 -26.83 -21.05
C ASP A 3 -8.93 -27.77 -22.04
N ILE A 4 -8.16 -27.21 -22.98
CA ILE A 4 -7.38 -27.99 -23.95
C ILE A 4 -6.36 -28.88 -23.22
N LEU A 5 -5.62 -28.32 -22.25
CA LEU A 5 -4.62 -29.04 -21.48
C LEU A 5 -5.24 -30.17 -20.63
N ILE A 6 -6.36 -29.87 -19.98
CA ILE A 6 -7.10 -30.82 -19.15
C ILE A 6 -7.65 -31.98 -20.00
N ARG A 7 -8.28 -31.68 -21.14
CA ARG A 7 -8.79 -32.69 -22.08
C ARG A 7 -7.67 -33.54 -22.65
N TRP A 8 -6.57 -32.92 -23.05
CA TRP A 8 -5.40 -33.62 -23.56
C TRP A 8 -4.82 -34.60 -22.54
N ARG A 9 -4.68 -34.19 -21.29
CA ARG A 9 -4.19 -35.06 -20.21
C ARG A 9 -5.15 -36.22 -19.92
N ARG A 10 -6.46 -36.00 -19.91
CA ARG A 10 -7.45 -37.07 -19.78
C ARG A 10 -7.35 -38.08 -20.93
N MET A 11 -7.17 -37.60 -22.15
CA MET A 11 -6.97 -38.49 -23.32
C MET A 11 -5.71 -39.34 -23.22
N GLN A 12 -4.69 -38.89 -22.48
CA GLN A 12 -3.47 -39.64 -22.19
C GLN A 12 -3.62 -40.59 -20.99
N GLY A 13 -4.79 -40.70 -20.38
CA GLY A 13 -5.06 -41.59 -19.25
C GLY A 13 -4.72 -41.00 -17.87
N TYR A 14 -4.43 -39.70 -17.77
CA TYR A 14 -4.23 -39.06 -16.48
C TYR A 14 -5.55 -38.80 -15.78
N ASP A 15 -5.56 -38.98 -14.46
CA ASP A 15 -6.64 -38.51 -13.60
C ASP A 15 -6.46 -37.00 -13.36
N THR A 16 -7.26 -36.20 -14.04
CA THR A 16 -7.13 -34.72 -14.02
C THR A 16 -8.39 -34.06 -13.50
N LEU A 17 -8.22 -33.25 -12.49
CA LEU A 17 -9.27 -32.40 -11.93
C LEU A 17 -9.11 -30.95 -12.42
N TRP A 18 -10.19 -30.40 -12.94
CA TRP A 18 -10.30 -28.95 -13.17
C TRP A 18 -11.46 -28.39 -12.34
N MET A 19 -11.13 -27.87 -11.17
CA MET A 19 -12.07 -27.30 -10.22
C MET A 19 -12.28 -25.83 -10.55
N PRO A 20 -13.52 -25.40 -10.89
CA PRO A 20 -13.82 -24.01 -11.17
C PRO A 20 -14.02 -23.23 -9.88
N GLY A 21 -13.75 -21.92 -9.95
CA GLY A 21 -14.04 -21.00 -8.85
C GLY A 21 -14.29 -19.59 -9.36
N CYS A 22 -15.02 -18.82 -8.57
CA CYS A 22 -15.30 -17.42 -8.84
C CYS A 22 -14.72 -16.57 -7.70
N ASP A 23 -13.92 -15.57 -8.06
CA ASP A 23 -13.45 -14.58 -7.11
C ASP A 23 -14.56 -13.56 -6.82
N HIS A 24 -14.59 -13.05 -5.58
CA HIS A 24 -15.53 -12.00 -5.17
C HIS A 24 -15.20 -10.64 -5.77
N ALA A 25 -13.98 -10.40 -6.26
CA ALA A 25 -13.53 -9.18 -6.94
C ALA A 25 -14.02 -7.91 -6.24
N GLY A 26 -13.70 -7.76 -4.94
CA GLY A 26 -14.32 -6.81 -4.00
C GLY A 26 -14.43 -5.39 -4.54
N ILE A 27 -13.30 -4.77 -4.96
CA ILE A 27 -13.28 -3.38 -5.45
C ILE A 27 -14.12 -3.22 -6.71
N ALA A 28 -13.93 -4.12 -7.70
CA ALA A 28 -14.66 -4.04 -8.97
C ALA A 28 -16.16 -4.21 -8.78
N THR A 29 -16.58 -5.13 -7.92
CA THR A 29 -18.00 -5.35 -7.57
C THR A 29 -18.60 -4.12 -6.90
N GLN A 30 -17.89 -3.52 -5.92
CA GLN A 30 -18.36 -2.31 -5.26
C GLN A 30 -18.51 -1.15 -6.23
N ILE A 31 -17.55 -0.91 -7.13
CA ILE A 31 -17.66 0.13 -8.17
C ILE A 31 -18.91 -0.06 -9.02
N LYS A 32 -19.23 -1.30 -9.43
CA LYS A 32 -20.43 -1.58 -10.22
C LYS A 32 -21.72 -1.31 -9.45
N VAL A 33 -21.76 -1.63 -8.18
CA VAL A 33 -22.91 -1.31 -7.31
C VAL A 33 -23.04 0.20 -7.12
N GLU A 34 -21.93 0.93 -6.93
CA GLU A 34 -21.93 2.39 -6.83
C GLU A 34 -22.41 3.05 -8.13
N GLU A 35 -22.05 2.53 -9.31
CA GLU A 35 -22.57 3.00 -10.60
C GLU A 35 -24.10 2.85 -10.71
N VAL A 36 -24.66 1.77 -10.16
CA VAL A 36 -26.12 1.56 -10.12
C VAL A 36 -26.77 2.53 -9.16
N LEU A 37 -26.25 2.67 -7.95
CA LEU A 37 -26.75 3.59 -6.94
C LEU A 37 -26.71 5.05 -7.42
N ALA A 38 -25.65 5.43 -8.13
CA ALA A 38 -25.52 6.78 -8.69
C ALA A 38 -26.63 7.10 -9.71
N LYS A 39 -27.12 6.11 -10.46
CA LYS A 39 -28.30 6.27 -11.35
C LYS A 39 -29.60 6.48 -10.56
N GLU A 40 -29.66 5.96 -9.35
CA GLU A 40 -30.77 6.15 -8.40
C GLU A 40 -30.62 7.46 -7.61
N GLY A 41 -29.51 8.21 -7.80
CA GLY A 41 -29.21 9.45 -7.08
C GLY A 41 -28.75 9.23 -5.64
N ILE A 42 -28.26 8.03 -5.31
CA ILE A 42 -27.88 7.60 -3.96
C ILE A 42 -26.38 7.30 -3.94
N SER A 43 -25.66 7.77 -2.94
CA SER A 43 -24.27 7.37 -2.69
C SER A 43 -24.19 6.20 -1.68
N ARG A 44 -23.08 5.48 -1.69
CA ARG A 44 -22.83 4.45 -0.66
C ARG A 44 -22.80 5.02 0.77
N HIS A 45 -22.41 6.27 0.91
CA HIS A 45 -22.36 6.97 2.20
C HIS A 45 -23.76 7.29 2.74
N ASP A 46 -24.71 7.58 1.84
CA ASP A 46 -26.11 7.83 2.22
C ASP A 46 -26.80 6.55 2.72
N LEU A 47 -26.43 5.39 2.13
CA LEU A 47 -26.96 4.10 2.58
C LEU A 47 -26.38 3.63 3.91
N GLY A 48 -25.12 3.93 4.17
CA GLY A 48 -24.34 3.33 5.23
C GLY A 48 -23.89 1.89 4.90
N ARG A 49 -22.95 1.37 5.73
CA ARG A 49 -22.24 0.12 5.43
C ARG A 49 -23.18 -1.10 5.27
N GLU A 50 -24.11 -1.27 6.18
CA GLU A 50 -24.97 -2.47 6.21
C GLU A 50 -25.82 -2.59 4.95
N LYS A 51 -26.58 -1.54 4.61
CA LYS A 51 -27.42 -1.50 3.42
C LYS A 51 -26.61 -1.55 2.12
N PHE A 52 -25.41 -0.96 2.12
CA PHE A 52 -24.52 -1.08 0.96
C PHE A 52 -24.08 -2.53 0.74
N ILE A 53 -23.72 -3.26 1.79
CA ILE A 53 -23.36 -4.68 1.71
C ILE A 53 -24.54 -5.52 1.23
N GLU A 54 -25.77 -5.24 1.67
CA GLU A 54 -26.98 -5.92 1.16
C GLU A 54 -27.09 -5.74 -0.36
N ARG A 55 -26.92 -4.53 -0.88
CA ARG A 55 -26.95 -4.24 -2.33
C ARG A 55 -25.82 -4.97 -3.08
N VAL A 56 -24.64 -5.11 -2.47
CA VAL A 56 -23.52 -5.89 -3.05
C VAL A 56 -23.86 -7.38 -3.14
N TRP A 57 -24.51 -7.96 -2.13
CA TRP A 57 -24.96 -9.34 -2.15
C TRP A 57 -26.09 -9.58 -3.15
N GLU A 58 -27.03 -8.65 -3.30
CA GLU A 58 -28.07 -8.69 -4.36
C GLU A 58 -27.42 -8.70 -5.75
N TRP A 59 -26.44 -7.83 -5.98
CA TRP A 59 -25.65 -7.82 -7.22
C TRP A 59 -24.94 -9.16 -7.46
N LYS A 60 -24.30 -9.72 -6.43
CA LYS A 60 -23.67 -11.05 -6.52
C LYS A 60 -24.69 -12.13 -6.85
N ALA A 61 -25.85 -12.14 -6.25
CA ALA A 61 -26.90 -13.10 -6.55
C ALA A 61 -27.38 -13.02 -8.01
N GLN A 62 -27.44 -11.80 -8.57
CA GLN A 62 -27.89 -11.57 -9.95
C GLN A 62 -26.80 -11.90 -10.99
N TYR A 63 -25.55 -11.62 -10.71
CA TYR A 63 -24.47 -11.65 -11.71
C TYR A 63 -23.36 -12.66 -11.43
N GLY A 64 -23.26 -13.18 -10.21
CA GLY A 64 -22.12 -14.01 -9.76
C GLY A 64 -21.91 -15.28 -10.57
N ASP A 65 -22.99 -15.92 -11.00
CA ASP A 65 -22.92 -17.19 -11.76
C ASP A 65 -22.80 -16.98 -13.27
N ARG A 66 -22.64 -15.74 -13.73
CA ARG A 66 -22.66 -15.44 -15.16
C ARG A 66 -21.46 -16.07 -15.89
N ILE A 67 -20.26 -15.96 -15.31
CA ILE A 67 -19.04 -16.50 -15.90
C ILE A 67 -19.05 -18.03 -15.96
N THR A 68 -19.51 -18.70 -14.91
CA THR A 68 -19.60 -20.17 -14.86
C THR A 68 -20.65 -20.69 -15.83
N ASN A 69 -21.77 -19.99 -15.96
CA ASN A 69 -22.77 -20.31 -16.96
C ASN A 69 -22.28 -20.12 -18.41
N GLN A 70 -21.45 -19.09 -18.66
CA GLN A 70 -20.81 -18.90 -19.95
C GLN A 70 -19.85 -20.05 -20.28
N LEU A 71 -19.01 -20.44 -19.30
CA LEU A 71 -18.08 -21.55 -19.44
C LEU A 71 -18.81 -22.89 -19.68
N ARG A 72 -19.94 -23.14 -19.01
CA ARG A 72 -20.79 -24.30 -19.28
C ARG A 72 -21.29 -24.33 -20.73
N ARG A 73 -21.75 -23.17 -21.24
CA ARG A 73 -22.20 -23.04 -22.64
C ARG A 73 -21.07 -23.25 -23.65
N LEU A 74 -19.84 -22.88 -23.30
CA LEU A 74 -18.64 -23.13 -24.11
C LEU A 74 -18.20 -24.60 -24.05
N GLY A 75 -18.82 -25.43 -23.22
CA GLY A 75 -18.47 -26.83 -23.06
C GLY A 75 -17.21 -27.07 -22.26
N ALA A 76 -16.83 -26.16 -21.38
CA ALA A 76 -15.67 -26.34 -20.51
C ALA A 76 -15.84 -27.57 -19.62
N SER A 77 -14.78 -28.39 -19.52
CA SER A 77 -14.81 -29.70 -18.85
C SER A 77 -14.45 -29.61 -17.35
N CYS A 78 -15.00 -28.62 -16.66
CA CYS A 78 -14.82 -28.45 -15.23
C CYS A 78 -15.61 -29.46 -14.39
N ASP A 79 -15.15 -29.69 -13.18
CA ASP A 79 -15.92 -30.37 -12.12
C ASP A 79 -16.85 -29.35 -11.46
N TRP A 80 -18.04 -29.24 -12.02
CA TRP A 80 -19.02 -28.22 -11.61
C TRP A 80 -19.63 -28.51 -10.22
N GLU A 81 -19.54 -29.72 -9.72
CA GLU A 81 -20.04 -30.08 -8.38
C GLU A 81 -19.14 -29.53 -7.28
N ARG A 82 -17.86 -29.28 -7.63
CA ARG A 82 -16.87 -28.68 -6.73
C ARG A 82 -16.64 -27.21 -6.99
N GLU A 83 -17.55 -26.54 -7.68
CA GLU A 83 -17.49 -25.09 -7.88
C GLU A 83 -17.39 -24.34 -6.55
N ARG A 84 -16.45 -23.40 -6.47
CA ARG A 84 -16.20 -22.62 -5.25
C ARG A 84 -16.39 -21.13 -5.51
N PHE A 85 -16.75 -20.43 -4.44
CA PHE A 85 -16.74 -18.98 -4.38
C PHE A 85 -15.80 -18.55 -3.24
N THR A 86 -14.94 -17.57 -3.49
CA THR A 86 -13.87 -17.17 -2.54
C THR A 86 -14.39 -16.70 -1.17
N MET A 87 -15.67 -16.32 -1.07
CA MET A 87 -16.32 -15.97 0.21
C MET A 87 -17.36 -17.00 0.66
N ASP A 88 -17.37 -18.23 0.11
CA ASP A 88 -18.23 -19.28 0.63
C ASP A 88 -17.82 -19.70 2.06
N GLU A 89 -18.70 -20.44 2.72
CA GLU A 89 -18.49 -20.84 4.12
C GLU A 89 -17.18 -21.61 4.31
N GLY A 90 -16.86 -22.55 3.42
CA GLY A 90 -15.64 -23.36 3.48
C GLY A 90 -14.37 -22.53 3.31
N CYS A 91 -14.33 -21.66 2.29
CA CYS A 91 -13.22 -20.73 2.07
C CYS A 91 -13.08 -19.75 3.23
N SER A 92 -14.17 -19.19 3.73
CA SER A 92 -14.19 -18.29 4.88
C SER A 92 -13.67 -18.93 6.16
N LYS A 93 -14.01 -20.21 6.38
CA LYS A 93 -13.48 -20.99 7.51
C LYS A 93 -11.98 -21.22 7.36
N ALA A 94 -11.52 -21.65 6.18
CA ALA A 94 -10.11 -21.90 5.92
C ALA A 94 -9.25 -20.62 6.08
N VAL A 95 -9.71 -19.49 5.56
CA VAL A 95 -9.02 -18.20 5.72
C VAL A 95 -8.86 -17.83 7.20
N ARG A 96 -9.93 -17.97 7.99
CA ARG A 96 -9.86 -17.67 9.43
C ARG A 96 -8.91 -18.61 10.19
N GLU A 97 -8.93 -19.89 9.89
CA GLU A 97 -8.06 -20.87 10.52
C GLU A 97 -6.58 -20.61 10.21
N VAL A 98 -6.27 -20.32 8.94
CA VAL A 98 -4.90 -19.94 8.53
C VAL A 98 -4.46 -18.65 9.21
N PHE A 99 -5.32 -17.62 9.24
CA PHE A 99 -5.00 -16.35 9.91
C PHE A 99 -4.67 -16.54 11.40
N VAL A 100 -5.51 -17.28 12.11
CA VAL A 100 -5.31 -17.56 13.55
C VAL A 100 -4.00 -18.36 13.75
N SER A 101 -3.78 -19.41 12.96
CA SER A 101 -2.54 -20.20 13.03
C SER A 101 -1.28 -19.37 12.80
N LEU A 102 -1.31 -18.43 11.85
CA LEU A 102 -0.18 -17.53 11.59
C LEU A 102 0.03 -16.53 12.73
N TYR A 103 -1.05 -16.04 13.33
CA TYR A 103 -0.99 -15.15 14.50
C TYR A 103 -0.38 -15.88 15.71
N GLU A 104 -0.83 -17.10 16.02
CA GLU A 104 -0.30 -17.93 17.11
C GLU A 104 1.19 -18.26 16.93
N LYS A 105 1.65 -18.38 15.68
CA LYS A 105 3.06 -18.56 15.35
C LYS A 105 3.89 -17.28 15.40
N GLY A 106 3.29 -16.13 15.70
CA GLY A 106 3.94 -14.83 15.72
C GLY A 106 4.37 -14.29 14.34
N LEU A 107 3.82 -14.86 13.26
CA LEU A 107 4.12 -14.43 11.88
C LEU A 107 3.27 -13.26 11.40
N ILE A 108 2.16 -12.99 12.09
CA ILE A 108 1.28 -11.86 11.83
C ILE A 108 1.26 -10.97 13.07
N TYR A 109 1.38 -9.68 12.85
CA TYR A 109 1.25 -8.66 13.88
C TYR A 109 0.55 -7.42 13.32
N GLN A 110 -0.04 -6.62 14.20
CA GLN A 110 -0.61 -5.32 13.84
C GLN A 110 0.48 -4.25 13.91
N GLY A 111 0.63 -3.47 12.86
CA GLY A 111 1.59 -2.38 12.79
C GLY A 111 1.22 -1.36 11.73
N GLU A 112 1.81 -0.17 11.85
CA GLU A 112 1.68 0.87 10.85
C GLU A 112 2.64 0.59 9.69
N ARG A 113 2.19 0.89 8.47
CA ARG A 113 2.96 0.82 7.22
C ARG A 113 2.56 1.97 6.33
N ILE A 114 3.50 2.47 5.53
CA ILE A 114 3.18 3.37 4.44
C ILE A 114 2.60 2.55 3.29
N THR A 115 1.43 2.95 2.82
CA THR A 115 0.71 2.30 1.72
C THR A 115 0.26 3.33 0.71
N ASN A 116 0.08 2.91 -0.54
CA ASN A 116 -0.59 3.73 -1.53
C ASN A 116 -2.06 3.91 -1.13
N TRP A 117 -2.56 5.13 -1.21
CA TRP A 117 -3.90 5.48 -0.75
C TRP A 117 -4.67 6.23 -1.82
N CYS A 118 -5.89 5.79 -2.12
CA CYS A 118 -6.81 6.51 -2.99
C CYS A 118 -7.73 7.42 -2.18
N PRO A 119 -7.60 8.76 -2.26
CA PRO A 119 -8.45 9.68 -1.51
C PRO A 119 -9.90 9.69 -1.99
N ARG A 120 -10.16 9.32 -3.25
CA ARG A 120 -11.52 9.19 -3.79
C ARG A 120 -12.23 7.95 -3.26
N CYS A 121 -11.56 6.79 -3.29
CA CYS A 121 -12.13 5.53 -2.82
C CYS A 121 -12.03 5.38 -1.30
N ASN A 122 -11.20 6.19 -0.66
CA ASN A 122 -10.90 6.14 0.77
C ASN A 122 -10.42 4.76 1.22
N THR A 123 -9.47 4.19 0.46
CA THR A 123 -8.92 2.85 0.68
C THR A 123 -7.45 2.77 0.28
N ALA A 124 -6.74 1.81 0.88
CA ALA A 124 -5.40 1.44 0.42
C ALA A 124 -5.47 0.77 -0.96
N LEU A 125 -4.40 0.94 -1.73
CA LEU A 125 -4.19 0.32 -3.04
C LEU A 125 -2.98 -0.62 -2.97
N SER A 126 -3.03 -1.70 -3.75
CA SER A 126 -1.85 -2.53 -3.99
C SER A 126 -0.91 -1.86 -5.00
N ASP A 127 0.37 -2.24 -4.98
CA ASP A 127 1.36 -1.63 -5.87
C ASP A 127 1.06 -1.86 -7.35
N ILE A 128 0.40 -2.97 -7.70
CA ILE A 128 0.02 -3.28 -9.08
C ILE A 128 -1.15 -2.42 -9.62
N GLU A 129 -1.84 -1.71 -8.72
CA GLU A 129 -2.95 -0.79 -9.08
C GLU A 129 -2.46 0.66 -9.23
N VAL A 130 -1.16 0.91 -9.02
CA VAL A 130 -0.55 2.24 -9.05
C VAL A 130 0.27 2.39 -10.33
N GLU A 131 -0.05 3.39 -11.13
CA GLU A 131 0.74 3.81 -12.27
C GLU A 131 1.53 5.06 -11.91
N HIS A 132 2.82 5.05 -12.24
CA HIS A 132 3.71 6.19 -12.00
C HIS A 132 3.81 7.05 -13.25
N GLU A 133 3.62 8.35 -13.09
CA GLU A 133 3.76 9.33 -14.16
C GLU A 133 4.83 10.37 -13.80
N ASP A 134 5.69 10.67 -14.75
CA ASP A 134 6.67 11.74 -14.59
C ASP A 134 5.98 13.10 -14.60
N SER A 135 6.24 13.92 -13.59
CA SER A 135 5.73 15.28 -13.50
C SER A 135 6.85 16.29 -13.26
N ALA A 136 6.70 17.46 -13.87
CA ALA A 136 7.63 18.57 -13.63
C ALA A 136 7.46 19.09 -12.20
N GLY A 137 8.50 18.96 -11.40
CA GLY A 137 8.54 19.40 -10.00
C GLY A 137 9.60 20.48 -9.76
N LYS A 138 9.62 20.98 -8.53
CA LYS A 138 10.66 21.89 -8.04
C LYS A 138 11.42 21.22 -6.90
N LEU A 139 12.72 21.48 -6.84
CA LEU A 139 13.57 21.07 -5.73
C LEU A 139 13.78 22.28 -4.80
N TYR A 140 13.28 22.17 -3.58
CA TYR A 140 13.36 23.21 -2.55
C TYR A 140 14.56 22.97 -1.67
N HIS A 141 15.42 24.00 -1.53
CA HIS A 141 16.57 23.97 -0.64
C HIS A 141 16.24 24.66 0.67
N VAL A 142 16.34 23.93 1.78
CA VAL A 142 15.98 24.43 3.11
C VAL A 142 17.20 24.29 4.03
N ARG A 143 17.51 25.33 4.79
CA ARG A 143 18.61 25.36 5.74
C ARG A 143 18.14 24.95 7.13
N TYR A 144 18.82 23.97 7.69
CA TYR A 144 18.61 23.49 9.07
C TYR A 144 19.80 23.93 9.91
N PRO A 145 19.65 24.94 10.79
CA PRO A 145 20.76 25.43 11.63
C PRO A 145 21.16 24.35 12.63
N LEU A 146 22.46 24.32 12.97
CA LEU A 146 22.94 23.51 14.07
C LEU A 146 22.46 24.09 15.40
N GLN A 147 22.11 23.21 16.35
CA GLN A 147 21.62 23.60 17.66
C GLN A 147 22.68 24.38 18.46
N ASP A 148 23.93 23.92 18.40
CA ASP A 148 25.07 24.48 19.14
C ASP A 148 25.71 25.67 18.43
N ASN A 149 25.47 25.88 17.13
CA ASN A 149 25.93 27.02 16.35
C ASN A 149 24.92 27.41 15.27
N PRO A 150 23.98 28.33 15.56
CA PRO A 150 22.95 28.75 14.59
C PRO A 150 23.48 29.42 13.31
N ASN A 151 24.74 29.81 13.25
CA ASN A 151 25.37 30.37 12.05
C ASN A 151 25.84 29.27 11.08
N GLU A 152 25.97 28.04 11.54
CA GLU A 152 26.24 26.87 10.72
C GLU A 152 24.93 26.12 10.44
N PHE A 153 24.81 25.57 9.24
CA PHE A 153 23.58 24.88 8.85
C PHE A 153 23.88 23.73 7.87
N VAL A 154 23.01 22.74 7.86
CA VAL A 154 22.93 21.74 6.80
C VAL A 154 21.81 22.14 5.85
N THR A 155 22.08 22.15 4.55
CA THR A 155 21.05 22.40 3.54
C THR A 155 20.51 21.06 3.02
N VAL A 156 19.22 20.85 3.14
CA VAL A 156 18.55 19.70 2.54
C VAL A 156 17.81 20.13 1.26
N ALA A 157 17.69 19.22 0.30
CA ALA A 157 16.92 19.42 -0.91
C ALA A 157 15.69 18.47 -0.90
N THR A 158 14.50 19.00 -1.13
CA THR A 158 13.27 18.21 -1.13
C THR A 158 12.32 18.65 -2.23
N THR A 159 11.61 17.70 -2.80
CA THR A 159 10.48 17.96 -3.72
C THR A 159 9.16 18.14 -2.97
N ARG A 160 9.10 17.77 -1.67
CA ARG A 160 7.89 17.78 -0.83
C ARG A 160 8.07 18.65 0.42
N PRO A 161 8.13 19.99 0.28
CA PRO A 161 8.36 20.90 1.40
C PRO A 161 7.22 20.85 2.44
N GLU A 162 6.01 20.44 2.05
CA GLU A 162 4.84 20.29 2.93
C GLU A 162 5.06 19.27 4.05
N THR A 163 5.96 18.31 3.87
CA THR A 163 6.23 17.26 4.87
C THR A 163 7.29 17.65 5.90
N ILE A 164 8.02 18.77 5.71
CA ILE A 164 9.12 19.22 6.58
C ILE A 164 8.72 19.27 8.07
N LEU A 165 7.51 19.69 8.38
CA LEU A 165 7.04 19.79 9.76
C LEU A 165 7.03 18.44 10.50
N GLY A 166 7.06 17.33 9.76
CA GLY A 166 7.12 15.96 10.27
C GLY A 166 8.53 15.37 10.32
N ASP A 167 9.57 16.14 9.98
CA ASP A 167 10.93 15.64 9.99
C ASP A 167 11.36 15.21 11.39
N THR A 168 12.09 14.10 11.45
CA THR A 168 12.58 13.51 12.71
C THR A 168 14.09 13.31 12.73
N ALA A 169 14.76 13.43 11.57
CA ALA A 169 16.20 13.43 11.42
C ALA A 169 16.61 14.08 10.09
N VAL A 170 17.91 14.32 9.95
CA VAL A 170 18.58 14.56 8.67
C VAL A 170 19.61 13.45 8.47
N ALA A 171 19.53 12.74 7.34
CA ALA A 171 20.43 11.65 7.00
C ALA A 171 21.50 12.12 6.02
N VAL A 172 22.73 11.59 6.19
CA VAL A 172 23.87 11.81 5.31
C VAL A 172 24.56 10.47 5.05
N ASN A 173 25.26 10.36 3.94
CA ASN A 173 26.03 9.15 3.68
C ASN A 173 27.29 9.10 4.60
N PRO A 174 27.59 7.98 5.25
CA PRO A 174 28.75 7.85 6.12
C PRO A 174 30.11 8.07 5.41
N ALA A 175 30.14 7.85 4.09
CA ALA A 175 31.35 8.07 3.28
C ALA A 175 31.48 9.52 2.76
N ASP A 176 30.49 10.39 3.01
CA ASP A 176 30.52 11.77 2.55
C ASP A 176 31.32 12.65 3.52
N GLU A 177 32.55 12.98 3.15
CA GLU A 177 33.46 13.76 3.96
C GLU A 177 32.94 15.15 4.36
N ARG A 178 32.01 15.71 3.59
CA ARG A 178 31.38 17.02 3.89
C ARG A 178 30.60 17.00 5.19
N TYR A 179 30.05 15.85 5.57
CA TYR A 179 29.11 15.70 6.69
C TYR A 179 29.61 14.78 7.79
N THR A 180 30.71 14.05 7.60
CA THR A 180 31.22 13.06 8.57
C THR A 180 31.37 13.63 9.98
N LYS A 181 31.88 14.90 10.12
CA LYS A 181 32.05 15.57 11.40
C LYS A 181 30.74 16.05 12.04
N LEU A 182 29.65 16.04 11.31
CA LEU A 182 28.35 16.51 11.76
C LEU A 182 27.47 15.38 12.26
N VAL A 183 27.79 14.12 11.92
CA VAL A 183 27.02 12.95 12.36
C VAL A 183 26.99 12.91 13.90
N GLY A 184 25.78 12.72 14.44
CA GLY A 184 25.50 12.73 15.88
C GLY A 184 25.28 14.14 16.48
N ARG A 185 25.57 15.23 15.77
CA ARG A 185 25.13 16.57 16.17
C ARG A 185 23.64 16.77 15.94
N LYS A 186 23.10 17.83 16.49
CA LYS A 186 21.68 18.16 16.37
C LYS A 186 21.46 19.41 15.52
N LEU A 187 20.40 19.36 14.74
CA LEU A 187 19.84 20.47 13.98
C LEU A 187 18.57 20.97 14.65
N VAL A 188 18.16 22.17 14.32
CA VAL A 188 16.87 22.73 14.71
C VAL A 188 15.96 22.78 13.48
N LEU A 189 14.82 22.12 13.57
CA LEU A 189 13.81 22.12 12.50
C LEU A 189 13.26 23.54 12.34
N PRO A 190 13.39 24.16 11.16
CA PRO A 190 12.84 25.49 10.89
C PRO A 190 11.35 25.55 11.21
N MET A 191 10.88 26.69 11.68
CA MET A 191 9.48 27.00 12.03
C MET A 191 8.93 26.25 13.27
N VAL A 192 9.39 25.02 13.55
CA VAL A 192 8.88 24.17 14.64
C VAL A 192 9.78 24.25 15.88
N GLY A 193 11.10 24.43 15.71
CA GLY A 193 12.06 24.47 16.80
C GLY A 193 12.44 23.09 17.38
N ARG A 194 11.98 21.99 16.76
CA ARG A 194 12.32 20.63 17.20
C ARG A 194 13.77 20.32 16.90
N GLU A 195 14.43 19.68 17.84
CA GLU A 195 15.78 19.14 17.65
C GLU A 195 15.73 17.86 16.81
N LEU A 196 16.59 17.78 15.79
CA LEU A 196 16.73 16.65 14.89
C LEU A 196 18.16 16.12 14.93
N PRO A 197 18.41 14.83 15.12
CA PRO A 197 19.74 14.25 14.99
C PRO A 197 20.19 14.23 13.52
N ILE A 198 21.50 14.40 13.30
CA ILE A 198 22.13 14.04 12.03
C ILE A 198 22.55 12.58 12.13
N ILE A 199 21.99 11.74 11.26
CA ILE A 199 22.25 10.30 11.23
C ILE A 199 23.07 9.92 9.99
N ALA A 200 23.82 8.83 10.09
CA ALA A 200 24.55 8.26 8.97
C ALA A 200 23.75 7.07 8.41
N ASP A 201 23.41 7.10 7.12
CA ASP A 201 22.71 5.99 6.44
C ASP A 201 23.23 5.83 5.02
N GLU A 202 23.61 4.60 4.65
CA GLU A 202 24.18 4.26 3.34
C GLU A 202 23.17 4.44 2.19
N TYR A 203 21.88 4.52 2.50
CA TYR A 203 20.83 4.80 1.52
C TYR A 203 20.98 6.17 0.86
N VAL A 204 21.60 7.14 1.55
CA VAL A 204 21.74 8.50 1.02
C VAL A 204 22.77 8.53 -0.11
N ASP A 205 22.35 8.99 -1.29
CA ASP A 205 23.26 9.25 -2.41
C ASP A 205 23.96 10.61 -2.24
N PRO A 206 25.29 10.65 -2.05
CA PRO A 206 26.04 11.91 -1.90
C PRO A 206 26.00 12.83 -3.13
N ALA A 207 25.69 12.26 -4.30
CA ALA A 207 25.62 12.99 -5.57
C ALA A 207 24.25 13.60 -5.84
N PHE A 208 23.20 13.17 -5.14
CA PHE A 208 21.86 13.67 -5.32
C PHE A 208 21.57 14.90 -4.44
N GLY A 209 21.09 15.98 -5.05
CA GLY A 209 20.72 17.22 -4.37
C GLY A 209 21.91 17.83 -3.61
N THR A 210 21.83 17.89 -2.28
CA THR A 210 22.89 18.38 -1.40
C THR A 210 23.73 17.27 -0.77
N GLY A 211 23.34 16.00 -0.95
CA GLY A 211 23.90 14.86 -0.23
C GLY A 211 23.39 14.73 1.22
N ALA A 212 22.47 15.60 1.62
CA ALA A 212 21.77 15.53 2.90
C ALA A 212 20.27 15.44 2.66
N VAL A 213 19.63 14.46 3.27
CA VAL A 213 18.21 14.14 3.09
C VAL A 213 17.45 14.33 4.39
N LYS A 214 16.34 15.04 4.36
CA LYS A 214 15.40 15.09 5.48
C LYS A 214 14.71 13.73 5.64
N VAL A 215 14.46 13.30 6.86
CA VAL A 215 13.82 12.01 7.14
C VAL A 215 12.45 12.24 7.78
N THR A 216 11.41 11.87 7.03
CA THR A 216 10.00 12.02 7.43
C THR A 216 9.29 10.66 7.40
N PRO A 217 9.46 9.80 8.40
CA PRO A 217 9.01 8.41 8.38
C PRO A 217 7.51 8.22 8.14
N ALA A 218 6.69 9.22 8.46
CA ALA A 218 5.24 9.17 8.27
C ALA A 218 4.78 9.44 6.83
N HIS A 219 5.66 9.91 5.92
CA HIS A 219 5.23 10.45 4.62
C HIS A 219 6.05 9.98 3.42
N ASP A 220 7.05 9.13 3.62
CA ASP A 220 7.86 8.55 2.55
C ASP A 220 8.26 7.11 2.89
N PRO A 221 8.13 6.14 1.95
CA PRO A 221 8.46 4.74 2.18
C PRO A 221 9.94 4.52 2.57
N ASN A 222 10.87 5.22 1.91
CA ASN A 222 12.30 5.08 2.17
C ASN A 222 12.65 5.69 3.53
N ASP A 223 12.04 6.84 3.86
CA ASP A 223 12.20 7.48 5.17
C ASP A 223 11.59 6.62 6.28
N PHE A 224 10.50 5.90 5.99
CA PHE A 224 9.92 4.95 6.94
C PHE A 224 10.90 3.81 7.27
N GLU A 225 11.53 3.19 6.27
CA GLU A 225 12.53 2.15 6.50
C GLU A 225 13.75 2.68 7.23
N MET A 226 14.23 3.89 6.88
CA MET A 226 15.31 4.57 7.58
C MET A 226 14.91 4.86 9.03
N GLY A 227 13.69 5.31 9.25
CA GLY A 227 13.09 5.51 10.56
C GLY A 227 13.10 4.25 11.42
N GLN A 228 12.77 3.10 10.84
CA GLN A 228 12.82 1.79 11.52
C GLN A 228 14.25 1.42 11.92
N ARG A 229 15.23 1.55 11.00
CA ARG A 229 16.65 1.25 11.28
C ARG A 229 17.21 2.10 12.41
N HIS A 230 16.89 3.38 12.41
CA HIS A 230 17.40 4.35 13.37
C HIS A 230 16.47 4.61 14.57
N LYS A 231 15.35 3.89 14.67
CA LYS A 231 14.34 4.02 15.74
C LYS A 231 13.83 5.45 15.90
N LEU A 232 13.60 6.13 14.77
CA LEU A 232 13.07 7.48 14.76
C LEU A 232 11.56 7.51 15.00
N PRO A 233 11.03 8.55 15.63
CA PRO A 233 9.59 8.72 15.75
C PRO A 233 8.94 8.99 14.40
N SER A 234 7.71 8.56 14.24
CA SER A 234 6.88 8.83 13.06
C SER A 234 5.87 9.93 13.41
N ILE A 235 5.95 11.07 12.72
CA ILE A 235 5.11 12.25 12.99
C ILE A 235 4.28 12.56 11.75
N ARG A 236 2.98 12.31 11.84
CA ARG A 236 2.04 12.63 10.76
C ARG A 236 1.67 14.11 10.79
N VAL A 237 1.87 14.81 9.66
CA VAL A 237 1.60 16.24 9.51
C VAL A 237 0.61 16.55 8.37
N ILE A 238 0.26 15.54 7.58
CA ILE A 238 -0.80 15.62 6.57
C ILE A 238 -1.94 14.75 7.06
N GLY A 239 -3.12 15.35 7.20
CA GLY A 239 -4.36 14.68 7.60
C GLY A 239 -5.28 14.43 6.39
N ASN A 240 -6.42 13.83 6.66
CA ASN A 240 -7.53 13.69 5.71
C ASN A 240 -8.33 14.98 5.64
#